data_475a486c7b9693b9edfc3e53aa9ea94c
#
_entry.id   475a486c7b9693b9edfc3e53aa9ea94c
#
_cell.length_a   1.000
_cell.length_b   1.000
_cell.length_c   1.000
_cell.angle_alpha   90.00
_cell.angle_beta   90.00
_cell.angle_gamma   90.00
#
_symmetry.space_group_name_H-M   'P 1'
#
loop_
_entity.id
_entity.type
_entity.pdbx_description
1 polymer ?
#
loop_
_entity_poly.entity_id
_entity_poly.type
_entity_poly.pdbx_seq_one_letter_code
_entity_poly.pdbx_strand_id
1 'polypeptide(L)'
;TLYTINFMLSLCAVIVTETRAAILVFPFFALILIVMDSYINKRINYKLYCFITIALLAGVFSFKDTLLMRMNDLNNDLVNYSHDNTRTSVGARLAMYEVGLKTYSPIGQSLEKRAEKIHELEEKEPRLSGALPYVDSHLHNDLIDTLSTRGIPGVVLTILAFSAILIYAL
;
A
#
# COMPACT_ATOMS: atom_id res chain seq x y z
N THR A 1 -1.58 30.00 1.84
CA THR A 1 -3.05 30.15 1.74
C THR A 1 -3.68 29.10 0.84
N LEU A 2 -3.33 29.00 -0.47
CA LEU A 2 -3.90 27.98 -1.37
C LEU A 2 -3.50 26.56 -0.96
N TYR A 3 -2.24 26.36 -0.61
CA TYR A 3 -1.74 25.04 -0.14
C TYR A 3 -2.40 24.60 1.17
N THR A 4 -2.69 25.51 2.07
CA THR A 4 -3.39 25.22 3.33
C THR A 4 -4.84 24.79 3.07
N ILE A 5 -5.52 25.46 2.13
CA ILE A 5 -6.88 25.10 1.71
C ILE A 5 -6.88 23.70 1.06
N ASN A 6 -5.96 23.43 0.14
CA ASN A 6 -5.83 22.10 -0.50
C ASN A 6 -5.53 20.99 0.52
N PHE A 7 -4.66 21.27 1.49
CA PHE A 7 -4.36 20.32 2.57
C PHE A 7 -5.62 20.03 3.40
N MET A 8 -6.39 21.05 3.77
CA MET A 8 -7.64 20.89 4.51
C MET A 8 -8.69 20.10 3.72
N LEU A 9 -8.86 20.41 2.43
CA LEU A 9 -9.77 19.66 1.57
C LEU A 9 -9.34 18.19 1.42
N SER A 10 -8.05 17.93 1.28
CA SER A 10 -7.50 16.57 1.22
C SER A 10 -7.71 15.82 2.54
N LEU A 11 -7.50 16.48 3.68
CA LEU A 11 -7.75 15.90 5.00
C LEU A 11 -9.24 15.56 5.18
N CYS A 12 -10.13 16.49 4.82
CA CYS A 12 -11.57 16.25 4.86
C CYS A 12 -11.96 15.08 3.94
N ALA A 13 -11.42 15.01 2.72
CA ALA A 13 -11.69 13.92 1.80
C ALA A 13 -11.23 12.57 2.36
N VAL A 14 -10.03 12.49 2.96
CA VAL A 14 -9.52 11.27 3.60
C VAL A 14 -10.42 10.83 4.77
N ILE A 15 -10.91 11.78 5.55
CA ILE A 15 -11.82 11.51 6.68
C ILE A 15 -13.16 10.98 6.16
N VAL A 16 -13.77 11.69 5.20
CA VAL A 16 -15.11 11.38 4.67
C VAL A 16 -15.11 10.04 3.90
N THR A 17 -14.04 9.71 3.20
CA THR A 17 -13.95 8.45 2.45
C THR A 17 -13.70 7.23 3.35
N GLU A 18 -13.40 7.43 4.63
CA GLU A 18 -13.06 6.36 5.59
C GLU A 18 -12.02 5.37 5.06
N THR A 19 -11.23 5.80 4.07
CA THR A 19 -10.23 4.95 3.42
C THR A 19 -9.10 4.67 4.39
N ARG A 20 -9.07 3.47 4.93
CA ARG A 20 -8.19 3.00 6.01
C ARG A 20 -6.71 3.27 5.72
N ALA A 21 -6.28 2.94 4.51
CA ALA A 21 -4.91 3.20 4.06
C ALA A 21 -4.59 4.69 4.02
N ALA A 22 -5.52 5.54 3.57
CA ALA A 22 -5.32 6.98 3.47
C ALA A 22 -5.18 7.61 4.85
N ILE A 23 -5.96 7.20 5.85
CA ILE A 23 -5.87 7.71 7.24
C ILE A 23 -4.48 7.44 7.84
N LEU A 24 -3.87 6.28 7.55
CA LEU A 24 -2.54 5.92 8.05
C LEU A 24 -1.42 6.61 7.26
N VAL A 25 -1.58 6.73 5.94
CA VAL A 25 -0.54 7.24 5.03
C VAL A 25 -0.52 8.77 4.98
N PHE A 26 -1.66 9.43 5.16
CA PHE A 26 -1.77 10.89 5.11
C PHE A 26 -0.84 11.63 6.09
N PRO A 27 -0.71 11.25 7.39
CA PRO A 27 0.25 11.84 8.30
C PRO A 27 1.70 11.75 7.83
N PHE A 28 2.06 10.62 7.21
CA PHE A 28 3.40 10.41 6.65
C PHE A 28 3.70 11.37 5.51
N PHE A 29 2.78 11.49 4.56
CA PHE A 29 2.92 12.44 3.45
C PHE A 29 2.92 13.90 3.94
N ALA A 30 2.07 14.23 4.91
CA ALA A 30 2.07 15.55 5.53
C ALA A 30 3.45 15.88 6.14
N LEU A 31 4.06 14.93 6.86
CA LEU A 31 5.41 15.09 7.43
C LEU A 31 6.47 15.29 6.34
N ILE A 32 6.45 14.47 5.29
CA ILE A 32 7.37 14.59 4.16
C ILE A 32 7.24 15.97 3.50
N LEU A 33 6.03 16.42 3.22
CA LEU A 33 5.79 17.74 2.61
C LEU A 33 6.31 18.87 3.49
N ILE A 34 6.15 18.78 4.81
CA ILE A 34 6.67 19.75 5.76
C ILE A 34 8.20 19.80 5.71
N VAL A 35 8.85 18.64 5.75
CA VAL A 35 10.32 18.55 5.67
C VAL A 35 10.83 19.12 4.35
N MET A 36 10.17 18.78 3.23
CA MET A 36 10.52 19.30 1.91
C MET A 36 10.34 20.82 1.82
N ASP A 37 9.20 21.38 2.32
CA ASP A 37 8.95 22.83 2.34
C ASP A 37 10.07 23.56 3.11
N SER A 38 10.46 23.02 4.27
CA SER A 38 11.54 23.60 5.08
C SER A 38 12.90 23.53 4.40
N TYR A 39 13.18 22.43 3.70
CA TYR A 39 14.43 22.24 2.97
C TYR A 39 14.54 23.19 1.77
N ILE A 40 13.46 23.33 0.98
CA ILE A 40 13.41 24.19 -0.21
C ILE A 40 13.46 25.66 0.18
N ASN A 41 12.65 26.08 1.16
CA ASN A 41 12.54 27.49 1.56
C ASN A 41 13.62 27.92 2.55
N LYS A 42 14.46 26.98 3.03
CA LYS A 42 15.51 27.23 4.06
C LYS A 42 14.97 27.99 5.28
N ARG A 43 13.68 27.81 5.58
CA ARG A 43 12.98 28.45 6.70
C ARG A 43 12.02 27.46 7.35
N ILE A 44 12.06 27.40 8.66
CA ILE A 44 11.13 26.57 9.43
C ILE A 44 9.89 27.43 9.75
N ASN A 45 8.76 27.07 9.18
CA ASN A 45 7.49 27.74 9.48
C ASN A 45 6.83 27.06 10.71
N TYR A 46 7.25 27.46 11.92
CA TYR A 46 6.75 26.89 13.17
C TYR A 46 5.22 26.90 13.31
N LYS A 47 4.56 27.92 12.76
CA LYS A 47 3.08 28.01 12.82
C LYS A 47 2.43 26.89 12.00
N LEU A 48 2.97 26.62 10.81
CA LEU A 48 2.49 25.53 9.96
C LEU A 48 2.75 24.17 10.60
N TYR A 49 3.95 23.98 11.18
CA TYR A 49 4.31 22.77 11.90
C TYR A 49 3.37 22.50 13.09
N CYS A 50 3.19 23.49 13.97
CA CYS A 50 2.26 23.37 15.09
C CYS A 50 0.84 23.05 14.62
N PHE A 51 0.36 23.74 13.61
CA PHE A 51 -0.98 23.53 13.08
C PHE A 51 -1.18 22.10 12.56
N ILE A 52 -0.25 21.59 11.74
CA ILE A 52 -0.32 20.23 11.20
C ILE A 52 -0.19 19.20 12.31
N THR A 53 0.72 19.40 13.26
CA THR A 53 0.87 18.50 14.42
C THR A 53 -0.41 18.44 15.25
N ILE A 54 -1.02 19.57 15.54
CA ILE A 54 -2.30 19.64 16.27
C ILE A 54 -3.41 18.92 15.48
N ALA A 55 -3.50 19.16 14.15
CA ALA A 55 -4.49 18.51 13.29
C ALA A 55 -4.30 16.99 13.26
N LEU A 56 -3.06 16.50 13.18
CA LEU A 56 -2.74 15.07 13.23
C LEU A 56 -3.10 14.45 14.59
N LEU A 57 -2.73 15.11 15.69
CA LEU A 57 -3.07 14.65 17.04
C LEU A 57 -4.59 14.62 17.26
N ALA A 58 -5.30 15.64 16.82
CA ALA A 58 -6.76 15.67 16.88
C ALA A 58 -7.37 14.53 16.04
N GLY A 59 -6.82 14.26 14.86
CA GLY A 59 -7.23 13.12 14.04
C GLY A 59 -7.02 11.78 14.75
N VAL A 60 -5.83 11.54 15.28
CA VAL A 60 -5.52 10.30 16.02
C VAL A 60 -6.47 10.15 17.23
N PHE A 61 -6.71 11.22 17.97
CA PHE A 61 -7.60 11.19 19.13
C PHE A 61 -9.06 10.93 18.74
N SER A 62 -9.55 11.57 17.68
CA SER A 62 -10.92 11.40 17.17
C SER A 62 -11.18 9.99 16.63
N PHE A 63 -10.16 9.34 16.05
CA PHE A 63 -10.26 8.01 15.45
C PHE A 63 -9.58 6.90 16.28
N LYS A 64 -9.29 7.17 17.54
CA LYS A 64 -8.60 6.24 18.45
C LYS A 64 -9.19 4.84 18.43
N ASP A 65 -10.50 4.74 18.59
CA ASP A 65 -11.18 3.43 18.67
C ASP A 65 -11.12 2.67 17.35
N THR A 66 -11.25 3.39 16.23
CA THR A 66 -11.08 2.83 14.89
C THR A 66 -9.64 2.34 14.68
N LEU A 67 -8.65 3.12 15.09
CA LEU A 67 -7.24 2.74 14.98
C LEU A 67 -6.93 1.50 15.82
N LEU A 68 -7.39 1.45 17.06
CA LEU A 68 -7.19 0.29 17.95
C LEU A 68 -7.87 -0.96 17.39
N MET A 69 -9.10 -0.85 16.91
CA MET A 69 -9.81 -1.95 16.25
C MET A 69 -9.00 -2.47 15.04
N ARG A 70 -8.46 -1.57 14.21
CA ARG A 70 -7.67 -1.95 13.03
C ARG A 70 -6.33 -2.59 13.37
N MET A 71 -5.67 -2.13 14.44
CA MET A 71 -4.46 -2.79 14.94
C MET A 71 -4.76 -4.21 15.43
N ASN A 72 -5.89 -4.41 16.11
CA ASN A 72 -6.32 -5.74 16.54
C ASN A 72 -6.68 -6.63 15.33
N ASP A 73 -7.40 -6.09 14.34
CA ASP A 73 -7.70 -6.82 13.10
C ASP A 73 -6.41 -7.26 12.40
N LEU A 74 -5.43 -6.34 12.27
CA LEU A 74 -4.12 -6.65 11.66
C LEU A 74 -3.39 -7.75 12.46
N ASN A 75 -3.35 -7.64 13.77
CA ASN A 75 -2.72 -8.65 14.62
C ASN A 75 -3.39 -10.01 14.46
N ASN A 76 -4.72 -10.04 14.47
CA ASN A 76 -5.49 -11.27 14.24
C ASN A 76 -5.23 -11.86 12.86
N ASP A 77 -5.16 -11.03 11.81
CA ASP A 77 -4.86 -11.48 10.45
C ASP A 77 -3.45 -12.08 10.36
N LEU A 78 -2.46 -11.48 11.03
CA LEU A 78 -1.08 -12.01 11.08
C LEU A 78 -1.01 -13.32 11.86
N VAL A 79 -1.71 -13.43 12.99
CA VAL A 79 -1.82 -14.69 13.75
C VAL A 79 -2.49 -15.77 12.90
N ASN A 80 -3.60 -15.45 12.23
CA ASN A 80 -4.25 -16.38 11.31
C ASN A 80 -3.29 -16.84 10.20
N TYR A 81 -2.54 -15.90 9.59
CA TYR A 81 -1.56 -16.24 8.57
C TYR A 81 -0.46 -17.18 9.09
N SER A 82 0.01 -16.98 10.33
CA SER A 82 1.00 -17.86 10.96
C SER A 82 0.47 -19.29 11.24
N HIS A 83 -0.85 -19.45 11.27
CA HIS A 83 -1.55 -20.74 11.38
C HIS A 83 -2.09 -21.24 10.03
N ASP A 84 -1.45 -20.84 8.92
CA ASP A 84 -1.80 -21.22 7.55
C ASP A 84 -3.22 -20.82 7.08
N ASN A 85 -3.89 -19.93 7.81
CA ASN A 85 -5.18 -19.38 7.41
C ASN A 85 -4.99 -18.06 6.64
N THR A 86 -4.94 -18.16 5.31
CA THR A 86 -4.76 -17.01 4.41
C THR A 86 -6.09 -16.37 3.98
N ARG A 87 -7.26 -16.83 4.44
CA ARG A 87 -8.58 -16.33 4.05
C ARG A 87 -9.00 -15.08 4.82
N THR A 88 -8.06 -14.29 5.27
CA THR A 88 -8.28 -12.98 5.89
C THR A 88 -7.84 -11.85 4.94
N SER A 89 -8.19 -10.61 5.25
CA SER A 89 -7.87 -9.46 4.38
C SER A 89 -6.36 -9.28 4.14
N VAL A 90 -5.56 -9.43 5.18
CA VAL A 90 -4.08 -9.33 5.09
C VAL A 90 -3.49 -10.66 4.61
N GLY A 91 -4.01 -11.78 5.11
CA GLY A 91 -3.56 -13.12 4.73
C GLY A 91 -3.68 -13.38 3.24
N ALA A 92 -4.80 -12.99 2.61
CA ALA A 92 -5.00 -13.10 1.17
C ALA A 92 -3.98 -12.28 0.38
N ARG A 93 -3.64 -11.06 0.83
CA ARG A 93 -2.61 -10.24 0.18
C ARG A 93 -1.22 -10.86 0.30
N LEU A 94 -0.87 -11.36 1.49
CA LEU A 94 0.41 -12.04 1.68
C LEU A 94 0.49 -13.31 0.84
N ALA A 95 -0.60 -14.08 0.75
CA ALA A 95 -0.69 -15.24 -0.15
C ALA A 95 -0.52 -14.81 -1.62
N MET A 96 -1.17 -13.74 -2.08
CA MET A 96 -0.99 -13.19 -3.43
C MET A 96 0.47 -12.79 -3.70
N TYR A 97 1.15 -12.18 -2.74
CA TYR A 97 2.57 -11.83 -2.88
C TYR A 97 3.44 -13.07 -2.98
N GLU A 98 3.19 -14.06 -2.15
CA GLU A 98 3.93 -15.32 -2.16
C GLU A 98 3.73 -16.08 -3.48
N VAL A 99 2.48 -16.23 -3.96
CA VAL A 99 2.23 -16.90 -5.24
C VAL A 99 2.84 -16.12 -6.41
N GLY A 100 2.76 -14.80 -6.41
CA GLY A 100 3.39 -13.96 -7.43
C GLY A 100 4.90 -14.15 -7.50
N LEU A 101 5.56 -14.23 -6.33
CA LEU A 101 7.00 -14.46 -6.23
C LEU A 101 7.42 -15.89 -6.57
N LYS A 102 6.57 -16.91 -6.30
CA LYS A 102 6.87 -18.31 -6.60
C LYS A 102 6.58 -18.71 -8.05
N THR A 103 5.66 -18.02 -8.71
CA THR A 103 5.19 -18.38 -10.05
C THR A 103 5.67 -17.48 -11.17
N TYR A 104 6.49 -16.45 -10.87
CA TYR A 104 6.97 -15.52 -11.89
C TYR A 104 7.80 -16.21 -12.98
N SER A 105 7.91 -15.54 -14.13
CA SER A 105 8.82 -15.91 -15.20
C SER A 105 9.79 -14.73 -15.43
N PRO A 106 11.11 -14.97 -15.55
CA PRO A 106 12.09 -13.89 -15.68
C PRO A 106 11.84 -12.92 -16.85
N ILE A 107 11.30 -13.43 -17.95
CA ILE A 107 11.01 -12.66 -19.18
C ILE A 107 9.52 -12.34 -19.34
N GLY A 108 8.68 -12.74 -18.35
CA GLY A 108 7.23 -12.57 -18.39
C GLY A 108 6.48 -13.81 -18.87
N GLN A 109 5.17 -13.77 -18.72
CA GLN A 109 4.25 -14.84 -19.12
C GLN A 109 2.83 -14.29 -19.32
N SER A 110 1.96 -15.04 -20.00
CA SER A 110 0.54 -14.67 -20.12
C SER A 110 -0.20 -14.84 -18.79
N LEU A 111 -1.35 -14.18 -18.66
CA LEU A 111 -2.21 -14.31 -17.48
C LEU A 111 -2.70 -15.74 -17.28
N GLU A 112 -3.07 -16.42 -18.37
CA GLU A 112 -3.51 -17.83 -18.32
C GLU A 112 -2.40 -18.74 -17.76
N LYS A 113 -1.17 -18.58 -18.26
CA LYS A 113 -0.02 -19.36 -17.80
C LYS A 113 0.33 -19.05 -16.34
N ARG A 114 0.14 -17.80 -15.91
CA ARG A 114 0.27 -17.41 -14.50
C ARG A 114 -0.79 -18.13 -13.65
N ALA A 115 -2.05 -18.08 -14.06
CA ALA A 115 -3.16 -18.70 -13.36
C ALA A 115 -2.95 -20.20 -13.21
N GLU A 116 -2.57 -20.89 -14.29
CA GLU A 116 -2.24 -22.30 -14.29
C GLU A 116 -1.15 -22.64 -13.24
N LYS A 117 -0.04 -21.90 -13.23
CA LYS A 117 1.03 -22.09 -12.23
C LYS A 117 0.57 -21.82 -10.79
N ILE A 118 -0.34 -20.84 -10.59
CA ILE A 118 -0.87 -20.54 -9.25
C ILE A 118 -1.76 -21.71 -8.80
N HIS A 119 -2.61 -22.26 -9.66
CA HIS A 119 -3.43 -23.42 -9.34
C HIS A 119 -2.56 -24.65 -9.01
N GLU A 120 -1.54 -24.93 -9.81
CA GLU A 120 -0.58 -26.02 -9.53
C GLU A 120 0.15 -25.82 -8.18
N LEU A 121 0.48 -24.56 -7.84
CA LEU A 121 1.14 -24.24 -6.59
C LEU A 121 0.18 -24.43 -5.39
N GLU A 122 -1.06 -24.03 -5.55
CA GLU A 122 -2.06 -24.16 -4.49
C GLU A 122 -2.42 -25.63 -4.20
N GLU A 123 -2.45 -26.49 -5.22
CA GLU A 123 -2.59 -27.94 -5.01
C GLU A 123 -1.47 -28.51 -4.13
N LYS A 124 -0.26 -27.96 -4.24
CA LYS A 124 0.92 -28.36 -3.44
C LYS A 124 0.97 -27.67 -2.08
N GLU A 125 0.49 -26.44 -2.02
CA GLU A 125 0.47 -25.59 -0.82
C GLU A 125 -0.93 -25.01 -0.56
N PRO A 126 -1.90 -25.81 -0.04
CA PRO A 126 -3.30 -25.39 0.15
C PRO A 126 -3.47 -24.17 1.07
N ARG A 127 -2.46 -23.87 1.90
CA ARG A 127 -2.43 -22.65 2.73
C ARG A 127 -2.50 -21.36 1.90
N LEU A 128 -2.09 -21.39 0.63
CA LEU A 128 -2.12 -20.24 -0.27
C LEU A 128 -3.48 -19.99 -0.93
N SER A 129 -4.51 -20.78 -0.56
CA SER A 129 -5.87 -20.69 -1.13
C SER A 129 -6.52 -19.30 -1.01
N GLY A 130 -6.05 -18.45 -0.12
CA GLY A 130 -6.49 -17.04 -0.03
C GLY A 130 -6.18 -16.21 -1.28
N ALA A 131 -5.22 -16.63 -2.13
CA ALA A 131 -4.89 -15.96 -3.37
C ALA A 131 -5.83 -16.33 -4.53
N LEU A 132 -6.50 -17.49 -4.50
CA LEU A 132 -7.31 -18.02 -5.61
C LEU A 132 -8.33 -17.05 -6.21
N PRO A 133 -9.11 -16.28 -5.41
CA PRO A 133 -10.08 -15.34 -5.98
C PRO A 133 -9.46 -14.24 -6.86
N TYR A 134 -8.13 -14.10 -6.85
CA TYR A 134 -7.40 -13.02 -7.48
C TYR A 134 -6.44 -13.47 -8.59
N VAL A 135 -6.39 -14.78 -8.92
CA VAL A 135 -5.43 -15.32 -9.88
C VAL A 135 -5.57 -14.74 -11.28
N ASP A 136 -6.80 -14.41 -11.68
CA ASP A 136 -7.11 -13.82 -12.99
C ASP A 136 -7.10 -12.29 -12.98
N SER A 137 -6.79 -11.68 -11.83
CA SER A 137 -6.82 -10.24 -11.64
C SER A 137 -5.47 -9.73 -11.10
N HIS A 138 -5.47 -8.51 -10.62
CA HIS A 138 -4.30 -7.85 -10.06
C HIS A 138 -3.95 -8.38 -8.65
N LEU A 139 -2.66 -8.67 -8.39
CA LEU A 139 -2.17 -9.21 -7.11
C LEU A 139 -2.06 -8.16 -5.98
N HIS A 140 -2.76 -7.03 -6.10
CA HIS A 140 -2.76 -5.92 -5.12
C HIS A 140 -1.38 -5.35 -4.75
N ASN A 141 -0.38 -5.55 -5.60
CA ASN A 141 0.93 -4.93 -5.54
C ASN A 141 1.49 -4.82 -6.95
N ASP A 142 1.66 -3.59 -7.46
CA ASP A 142 2.07 -3.32 -8.84
C ASP A 142 3.41 -3.96 -9.22
N LEU A 143 4.37 -3.99 -8.29
CA LEU A 143 5.69 -4.59 -8.56
C LEU A 143 5.61 -6.10 -8.66
N ILE A 144 4.87 -6.75 -7.74
CA ILE A 144 4.71 -8.22 -7.74
C ILE A 144 3.84 -8.67 -8.91
N ASP A 145 2.77 -7.94 -9.20
CA ASP A 145 1.91 -8.24 -10.34
C ASP A 145 2.68 -8.09 -11.66
N THR A 146 3.46 -7.03 -11.79
CA THR A 146 4.32 -6.80 -12.96
C THR A 146 5.43 -7.86 -13.05
N LEU A 147 6.05 -8.24 -11.92
CA LEU A 147 7.04 -9.33 -11.90
C LEU A 147 6.40 -10.64 -12.36
N SER A 148 5.23 -10.94 -11.85
CA SER A 148 4.49 -12.18 -12.13
C SER A 148 4.07 -12.30 -13.61
N THR A 149 3.75 -11.18 -14.28
CA THR A 149 3.25 -11.16 -15.66
C THR A 149 4.29 -10.74 -16.69
N ARG A 150 5.03 -9.65 -16.41
CA ARG A 150 5.98 -9.04 -17.35
C ARG A 150 7.45 -9.34 -17.03
N GLY A 151 7.70 -10.06 -15.94
CA GLY A 151 9.04 -10.46 -15.52
C GLY A 151 9.92 -9.29 -15.06
N ILE A 152 11.22 -9.53 -15.01
CA ILE A 152 12.22 -8.54 -14.58
C ILE A 152 12.22 -7.28 -15.46
N PRO A 153 12.11 -7.37 -16.80
CA PRO A 153 12.05 -6.17 -17.65
C PRO A 153 10.87 -5.26 -17.31
N GLY A 154 9.70 -5.85 -17.01
CA GLY A 154 8.52 -5.11 -16.60
C GLY A 154 8.73 -4.36 -15.29
N VAL A 155 9.32 -5.00 -14.28
CA VAL A 155 9.63 -4.36 -12.99
C VAL A 155 10.60 -3.20 -13.17
N VAL A 156 11.66 -3.38 -13.96
CA VAL A 156 12.62 -2.31 -14.25
C VAL A 156 11.93 -1.11 -14.89
N LEU A 157 11.09 -1.34 -15.91
CA LEU A 157 10.34 -0.26 -16.56
C LEU A 157 9.36 0.44 -15.61
N THR A 158 8.69 -0.31 -14.73
CA THR A 158 7.78 0.24 -13.72
C THR A 158 8.53 1.14 -12.73
N ILE A 159 9.67 0.68 -12.21
CA ILE A 159 10.52 1.47 -11.30
C ILE A 159 11.03 2.73 -12.00
N LEU A 160 11.50 2.62 -13.24
CA LEU A 160 11.97 3.77 -14.01
C LEU A 160 10.84 4.79 -14.24
N ALA A 161 9.61 4.33 -14.56
CA ALA A 161 8.47 5.21 -14.75
C ALA A 161 8.10 5.97 -13.45
N PHE A 162 8.02 5.29 -12.31
CA PHE A 162 7.77 5.95 -11.03
C PHE A 162 8.89 6.91 -10.64
N SER A 163 10.16 6.52 -10.87
CA SER A 163 11.31 7.38 -10.61
C SER A 163 11.31 8.62 -11.49
N ALA A 164 10.97 8.50 -12.77
CA ALA A 164 10.88 9.63 -13.69
C ALA A 164 9.79 10.63 -13.26
N ILE A 165 8.62 10.14 -12.82
CA ILE A 165 7.54 10.99 -12.29
C ILE A 165 8.03 11.74 -11.05
N LEU A 166 8.71 11.05 -10.13
CA LEU A 166 9.23 11.67 -8.91
C LEU A 166 10.28 12.74 -9.21
N ILE A 167 11.23 12.43 -10.12
CA ILE A 167 12.28 13.38 -10.54
C ILE A 167 11.68 14.61 -11.22
N TYR A 168 10.65 14.41 -12.06
CA TYR A 168 9.99 15.53 -12.73
C TYR A 168 9.19 16.42 -11.76
N ALA A 169 8.70 15.85 -10.66
CA ALA A 169 7.92 16.58 -9.65
C ALA A 169 8.80 17.36 -8.64
N LEU A 170 10.11 17.07 -8.58
CA LEU A 170 11.09 17.76 -7.71
C LEU A 170 11.75 18.92 -8.44
#